data_43f075d338ceb5b0d4ee631201de60c9
#
_entry.id   43f075d338ceb5b0d4ee631201de60c9
#
_cell.length_a   1.000
_cell.length_b   1.000
_cell.length_c   1.000
_cell.angle_alpha   90.00
_cell.angle_beta   90.00
_cell.angle_gamma   90.00
#
_symmetry.space_group_name_H-M   'P 1'
#
loop_
_entity.id
_entity.type
_entity.pdbx_description
1 polymer ?
#
loop_
_entity_poly.entity_id
_entity_poly.type
_entity_poly.pdbx_seq_one_letter_code
_entity_poly.pdbx_strand_id
1 'polypeptide(L)'
;MTPGGGEELADWRADRVGSARRGENPTVLLRMRTGWAVIGDTQHLPGYCVLLHDGSADRLTELPRRDRAGFLADLSLLGEAVEAVCSARDAACTRANYEVLGNAMHHLHGHVHARYRWEPEHRRSGPVWLYGPERFAPEHALGPRHDGLRAELAAALRAITAEAYAPGTPGSA
;
A
#
# COMPACT_ATOMS: atom_id res chain seq x y z
N MET A 1 9.63 -36.30 29.04
CA MET A 1 8.54 -35.64 28.31
C MET A 1 8.88 -34.18 28.25
N THR A 2 9.43 -33.73 27.13
CA THR A 2 9.78 -32.34 26.87
C THR A 2 8.56 -31.66 26.24
N PRO A 3 8.06 -30.53 26.77
CA PRO A 3 7.00 -29.82 26.10
C PRO A 3 7.60 -29.15 24.86
N GLY A 4 6.96 -29.36 23.71
CA GLY A 4 7.34 -28.79 22.44
C GLY A 4 7.34 -27.29 22.52
N GLY A 5 8.45 -26.70 22.11
CA GLY A 5 8.58 -25.29 21.86
C GLY A 5 7.62 -24.92 20.73
N GLY A 6 6.56 -24.18 21.04
CA GLY A 6 5.84 -23.43 20.04
C GLY A 6 6.81 -22.40 19.49
N GLU A 7 7.20 -22.52 18.23
CA GLU A 7 7.83 -21.43 17.49
C GLU A 7 6.84 -20.27 17.55
N GLU A 8 7.16 -19.28 18.35
CA GLU A 8 6.48 -18.00 18.36
C GLU A 8 6.69 -17.42 16.94
N LEU A 9 5.64 -17.47 16.12
CA LEU A 9 5.70 -16.91 14.76
C LEU A 9 6.21 -15.48 14.87
N ALA A 10 7.40 -15.25 14.36
CA ALA A 10 8.03 -13.95 14.40
C ALA A 10 7.03 -12.91 13.86
N ASP A 11 6.81 -11.82 14.60
CA ASP A 11 5.85 -10.80 14.18
C ASP A 11 6.27 -10.26 12.81
N TRP A 12 5.48 -10.59 11.78
CA TRP A 12 5.72 -10.19 10.41
C TRP A 12 5.87 -8.67 10.25
N ARG A 13 5.36 -7.90 11.21
CA ARG A 13 5.46 -6.43 11.23
C ARG A 13 6.87 -5.95 11.53
N ALA A 14 7.67 -6.73 12.25
CA ALA A 14 9.05 -6.38 12.56
C ALA A 14 9.95 -6.42 11.32
N ASP A 15 9.60 -7.27 10.32
CA ASP A 15 10.30 -7.40 9.04
C ASP A 15 9.29 -7.55 7.90
N ARG A 16 8.63 -6.45 7.54
CA ARG A 16 7.53 -6.44 6.56
C ARG A 16 7.94 -6.91 5.18
N VAL A 17 9.14 -6.58 4.74
CA VAL A 17 9.66 -6.98 3.42
C VAL A 17 10.15 -8.42 3.44
N GLY A 18 10.93 -8.81 4.45
CA GLY A 18 11.37 -10.20 4.59
C GLY A 18 10.21 -11.16 4.74
N SER A 19 9.20 -10.83 5.55
CA SER A 19 7.98 -11.64 5.68
C SER A 19 7.18 -11.71 4.37
N ALA A 20 7.14 -10.63 3.59
CA ALA A 20 6.51 -10.64 2.26
C ALA A 20 7.25 -11.61 1.31
N ARG A 21 8.59 -11.59 1.31
CA ARG A 21 9.40 -12.51 0.51
C ARG A 21 9.20 -13.98 0.90
N ARG A 22 8.93 -14.25 2.18
CA ARG A 22 8.64 -15.61 2.69
C ARG A 22 7.18 -16.03 2.56
N GLY A 23 6.30 -15.12 2.09
CA GLY A 23 4.86 -15.39 2.00
C GLY A 23 4.12 -15.35 3.35
N GLU A 24 4.72 -14.78 4.37
CA GLU A 24 4.21 -14.70 5.74
C GLU A 24 3.47 -13.39 6.06
N ASN A 25 3.63 -12.37 5.22
CA ASN A 25 2.97 -11.08 5.42
C ASN A 25 1.53 -11.12 4.89
N PRO A 26 0.50 -11.13 5.76
CA PRO A 26 -0.89 -11.28 5.34
C PRO A 26 -1.47 -10.03 4.66
N THR A 27 -0.75 -8.91 4.67
CA THR A 27 -1.20 -7.68 4.04
C THR A 27 -0.81 -7.56 2.57
N VAL A 28 0.00 -8.48 2.06
CA VAL A 28 0.44 -8.46 0.65
C VAL A 28 -0.76 -8.60 -0.30
N LEU A 29 -0.84 -7.68 -1.25
CA LEU A 29 -1.76 -7.70 -2.39
C LEU A 29 -1.09 -8.31 -3.61
N LEU A 30 0.11 -7.83 -3.94
CA LEU A 30 0.86 -8.25 -5.11
C LEU A 30 2.36 -7.94 -4.98
N ARG A 31 3.20 -8.81 -5.56
CA ARG A 31 4.60 -8.50 -5.86
C ARG A 31 4.65 -7.65 -7.12
N MET A 32 5.17 -6.44 -7.01
CA MET A 32 5.39 -5.53 -8.14
C MET A 32 6.85 -5.56 -8.61
N ARG A 33 7.20 -4.85 -9.68
CA ARG A 33 8.58 -4.85 -10.21
C ARG A 33 9.61 -4.37 -9.21
N THR A 34 9.28 -3.34 -8.44
CA THR A 34 10.23 -2.69 -7.52
C THR A 34 9.95 -2.97 -6.05
N GLY A 35 8.83 -3.61 -5.73
CA GLY A 35 8.44 -3.77 -4.33
C GLY A 35 7.21 -4.65 -4.13
N TRP A 36 6.62 -4.50 -2.96
CA TRP A 36 5.44 -5.23 -2.50
C TRP A 36 4.31 -4.27 -2.24
N ALA A 37 3.23 -4.39 -3.01
CA ALA A 37 1.99 -3.67 -2.71
C ALA A 37 1.29 -4.38 -1.56
N VAL A 38 0.98 -3.62 -0.51
CA VAL A 38 0.30 -4.12 0.69
C VAL A 38 -0.91 -3.24 1.02
N ILE A 39 -1.96 -3.83 1.60
CA ILE A 39 -3.04 -3.06 2.22
C ILE A 39 -2.55 -2.54 3.58
N GLY A 40 -2.88 -1.29 3.92
CA GLY A 40 -2.43 -0.65 5.16
C GLY A 40 -3.07 -1.27 6.41
N ASP A 41 -2.33 -1.26 7.52
CA ASP A 41 -2.77 -1.81 8.81
C ASP A 41 -3.97 -1.08 9.41
N THR A 42 -4.20 0.17 9.00
CA THR A 42 -5.39 0.94 9.32
C THR A 42 -6.17 1.27 8.05
N GLN A 43 -7.48 1.19 8.13
CA GLN A 43 -8.41 1.51 7.06
C GLN A 43 -9.34 2.64 7.48
N HIS A 44 -8.78 3.66 8.16
CA HIS A 44 -9.49 4.89 8.52
C HIS A 44 -10.10 5.56 7.29
N LEU A 45 -9.32 5.66 6.23
CA LEU A 45 -9.80 5.89 4.87
C LEU A 45 -9.72 4.56 4.12
N PRO A 46 -10.84 3.91 3.80
CA PRO A 46 -10.84 2.62 3.12
C PRO A 46 -10.04 2.66 1.82
N GLY A 47 -9.26 1.63 1.55
CA GLY A 47 -8.40 1.55 0.37
C GLY A 47 -6.98 2.08 0.60
N TYR A 48 -6.61 2.46 1.82
CA TYR A 48 -5.22 2.81 2.12
C TYR A 48 -4.29 1.65 1.83
N CYS A 49 -3.31 1.89 0.97
CA CYS A 49 -2.28 0.94 0.55
C CYS A 49 -0.88 1.53 0.66
N VAL A 50 0.11 0.65 0.68
CA VAL A 50 1.53 1.03 0.71
C VAL A 50 2.29 0.20 -0.31
N LEU A 51 3.23 0.82 -1.03
CA LEU A 51 4.26 0.15 -1.80
C LEU A 51 5.54 0.11 -0.96
N LEU A 52 5.98 -1.07 -0.56
CA LEU A 52 7.24 -1.31 0.14
C LEU A 52 8.33 -1.61 -0.89
N HIS A 53 9.41 -0.85 -0.93
CA HIS A 53 10.54 -1.13 -1.82
C HIS A 53 11.19 -2.48 -1.47
N ASP A 54 11.51 -3.30 -2.47
CA ASP A 54 12.15 -4.61 -2.26
C ASP A 54 13.68 -4.50 -2.29
N GLY A 55 14.23 -3.71 -1.38
CA GLY A 55 15.66 -3.47 -1.24
C GLY A 55 15.97 -2.85 0.11
N SER A 56 17.18 -2.34 0.28
CA SER A 56 17.66 -1.73 1.53
C SER A 56 17.63 -0.19 1.52
N ALA A 57 17.16 0.43 0.44
CA ALA A 57 17.11 1.88 0.37
C ALA A 57 16.15 2.45 1.42
N ASP A 58 16.58 3.52 2.08
CA ASP A 58 15.79 4.29 3.02
C ASP A 58 15.06 5.45 2.32
N ARG A 59 15.71 6.05 1.34
CA ARG A 59 15.21 7.23 0.64
C ARG A 59 15.17 7.01 -0.87
N LEU A 60 14.20 7.64 -1.52
CA LEU A 60 14.07 7.60 -2.99
C LEU A 60 15.38 8.01 -3.70
N THR A 61 16.11 8.99 -3.14
CA THR A 61 17.35 9.50 -3.72
C THR A 61 18.54 8.57 -3.61
N GLU A 62 18.46 7.51 -2.82
CA GLU A 62 19.49 6.45 -2.75
C GLU A 62 19.40 5.51 -3.95
N LEU A 63 18.26 5.43 -4.59
CA LEU A 63 18.10 4.65 -5.81
C LEU A 63 18.74 5.37 -7.01
N PRO A 64 19.34 4.64 -7.97
CA PRO A 64 19.65 5.15 -9.30
C PRO A 64 18.43 5.78 -9.96
N ARG A 65 18.61 6.79 -10.83
CA ARG A 65 17.48 7.53 -11.46
C ARG A 65 16.49 6.61 -12.16
N ARG A 66 16.96 5.58 -12.86
CA ARG A 66 16.09 4.60 -13.53
C ARG A 66 15.19 3.86 -12.53
N ASP A 67 15.76 3.44 -11.40
CA ASP A 67 15.06 2.67 -10.40
C ASP A 67 14.04 3.54 -9.62
N ARG A 68 14.36 4.85 -9.44
CA ARG A 68 13.38 5.83 -8.92
C ARG A 68 12.16 5.92 -9.81
N ALA A 69 12.37 6.03 -11.13
CA ALA A 69 11.28 6.08 -12.09
C ALA A 69 10.43 4.79 -12.02
N GLY A 70 11.07 3.64 -11.91
CA GLY A 70 10.38 2.35 -11.74
C GLY A 70 9.55 2.31 -10.47
N PHE A 71 10.10 2.75 -9.33
CA PHE A 71 9.36 2.79 -8.06
C PHE A 71 8.14 3.72 -8.11
N LEU A 72 8.30 4.91 -8.70
CA LEU A 72 7.20 5.86 -8.85
C LEU A 72 6.15 5.36 -9.86
N ALA A 73 6.54 4.66 -10.90
CA ALA A 73 5.62 4.02 -11.82
C ALA A 73 4.79 2.93 -11.11
N ASP A 74 5.43 2.04 -10.34
CA ASP A 74 4.72 1.03 -9.56
C ASP A 74 3.77 1.67 -8.53
N LEU A 75 4.18 2.75 -7.88
CA LEU A 75 3.33 3.50 -6.95
C LEU A 75 2.11 4.10 -7.66
N SER A 76 2.28 4.59 -8.89
CA SER A 76 1.19 5.10 -9.73
C SER A 76 0.18 4.00 -10.08
N LEU A 77 0.65 2.81 -10.48
CA LEU A 77 -0.22 1.67 -10.78
C LEU A 77 -1.00 1.19 -9.54
N LEU A 78 -0.37 1.22 -8.37
CA LEU A 78 -1.08 0.95 -7.11
C LEU A 78 -2.20 1.96 -6.87
N GLY A 79 -1.95 3.23 -7.12
CA GLY A 79 -2.96 4.27 -6.98
C GLY A 79 -4.11 4.15 -7.96
N GLU A 80 -3.84 3.75 -9.20
CA GLU A 80 -4.85 3.44 -10.20
C GLU A 80 -5.80 2.33 -9.71
N ALA A 81 -5.25 1.24 -9.16
CA ALA A 81 -6.05 0.17 -8.58
C ALA A 81 -6.90 0.67 -7.40
N VAL A 82 -6.31 1.50 -6.52
CA VAL A 82 -7.02 2.10 -5.38
C VAL A 82 -8.18 2.98 -5.85
N GLU A 83 -7.96 3.87 -6.81
CA GLU A 83 -9.03 4.73 -7.34
C GLU A 83 -10.13 3.92 -8.00
N ALA A 84 -9.79 2.94 -8.83
CA ALA A 84 -10.77 2.11 -9.53
C ALA A 84 -11.67 1.35 -8.54
N VAL A 85 -11.07 0.66 -7.57
CA VAL A 85 -11.83 -0.14 -6.59
C VAL A 85 -12.61 0.74 -5.63
N CYS A 86 -11.99 1.78 -5.07
CA CYS A 86 -12.65 2.63 -4.08
C CYS A 86 -13.80 3.42 -4.70
N SER A 87 -13.67 3.92 -5.93
CA SER A 87 -14.75 4.62 -6.63
C SER A 87 -15.91 3.70 -7.00
N ALA A 88 -15.64 2.44 -7.30
CA ALA A 88 -16.68 1.44 -7.55
C ALA A 88 -17.45 1.07 -6.28
N ARG A 89 -16.80 1.07 -5.12
CA ARG A 89 -17.39 0.73 -3.83
C ARG A 89 -18.12 1.91 -3.17
N ASP A 90 -17.63 3.11 -3.34
CA ASP A 90 -18.18 4.33 -2.75
C ASP A 90 -18.08 5.50 -3.73
N ALA A 91 -19.22 5.96 -4.22
CA ALA A 91 -19.31 7.12 -5.11
C ALA A 91 -18.80 8.43 -4.48
N ALA A 92 -18.55 8.46 -3.16
CA ALA A 92 -17.90 9.57 -2.49
C ALA A 92 -16.37 9.59 -2.66
N CYS A 93 -15.75 8.52 -3.15
CA CYS A 93 -14.34 8.51 -3.49
C CYS A 93 -14.06 9.55 -4.59
N THR A 94 -13.01 10.35 -4.43
CA THR A 94 -12.72 11.48 -5.33
C THR A 94 -11.37 11.37 -6.04
N ARG A 95 -10.37 10.80 -5.39
CA ARG A 95 -9.00 10.67 -5.90
C ARG A 95 -8.15 9.78 -4.98
N ALA A 96 -6.96 9.42 -5.44
CA ALA A 96 -5.87 8.96 -4.59
C ALA A 96 -4.84 10.07 -4.32
N ASN A 97 -4.34 10.13 -3.10
CA ASN A 97 -3.15 10.91 -2.75
C ASN A 97 -1.95 9.98 -2.64
N TYR A 98 -0.80 10.46 -3.09
CA TYR A 98 0.46 9.73 -3.07
C TYR A 98 1.46 10.47 -2.18
N GLU A 99 2.16 9.74 -1.32
CA GLU A 99 3.13 10.31 -0.40
C GLU A 99 4.32 9.38 -0.24
N VAL A 100 5.53 9.90 -0.44
CA VAL A 100 6.78 9.19 -0.17
C VAL A 100 7.44 9.91 1.00
N LEU A 101 7.28 9.35 2.18
CA LEU A 101 7.79 9.88 3.44
C LEU A 101 8.98 9.01 3.91
N GLY A 102 9.30 8.96 5.17
CA GLY A 102 10.41 8.17 5.69
C GLY A 102 10.87 8.66 7.06
N ASN A 103 10.10 9.61 7.63
CA ASN A 103 10.50 10.27 8.88
C ASN A 103 10.36 9.34 10.10
N ALA A 104 9.44 8.38 10.07
CA ALA A 104 9.16 7.49 11.19
C ALA A 104 9.69 6.06 10.96
N MET A 105 9.73 5.59 9.72
CA MET A 105 10.22 4.26 9.37
C MET A 105 11.32 4.40 8.31
N HIS A 106 12.52 3.98 8.68
CA HIS A 106 13.71 4.01 7.84
C HIS A 106 13.70 2.84 6.85
N HIS A 107 12.88 2.94 5.84
CA HIS A 107 12.78 2.04 4.70
C HIS A 107 11.98 2.75 3.61
N LEU A 108 12.46 2.73 2.36
CA LEU A 108 11.76 3.37 1.25
C LEU A 108 10.38 2.72 1.03
N HIS A 109 9.34 3.53 1.18
CA HIS A 109 7.95 3.14 0.93
C HIS A 109 7.15 4.33 0.42
N GLY A 110 6.07 4.03 -0.29
CA GLY A 110 5.12 5.01 -0.78
C GLY A 110 3.71 4.69 -0.30
N HIS A 111 2.99 5.71 0.15
CA HIS A 111 1.62 5.61 0.61
C HIS A 111 0.64 6.01 -0.49
N VAL A 112 -0.48 5.32 -0.57
CA VAL A 112 -1.62 5.66 -1.42
C VAL A 112 -2.87 5.70 -0.56
N HIS A 113 -3.51 6.87 -0.48
CA HIS A 113 -4.73 7.08 0.29
C HIS A 113 -5.87 7.48 -0.63
N ALA A 114 -6.94 6.69 -0.70
CA ALA A 114 -8.20 7.14 -1.27
C ALA A 114 -8.77 8.28 -0.44
N ARG A 115 -9.34 9.31 -1.09
CA ARG A 115 -9.92 10.48 -0.43
C ARG A 115 -11.39 10.57 -0.75
N TYR A 116 -12.18 11.01 0.23
CA TYR A 116 -13.62 10.91 0.16
C TYR A 116 -14.32 12.24 0.46
N ARG A 117 -15.47 12.49 -0.21
CA ARG A 117 -16.28 13.69 0.04
C ARG A 117 -16.87 13.77 1.45
N TRP A 118 -17.07 12.64 2.12
CA TRP A 118 -17.56 12.59 3.50
C TRP A 118 -16.50 12.90 4.56
N GLU A 119 -15.23 13.01 4.19
CA GLU A 119 -14.20 13.47 5.12
C GLU A 119 -14.54 14.88 5.62
N PRO A 120 -14.26 15.21 6.92
CA PRO A 120 -14.42 16.57 7.43
C PRO A 120 -13.70 17.58 6.55
N GLU A 121 -14.34 18.69 6.20
CA GLU A 121 -13.82 19.67 5.23
C GLU A 121 -12.41 20.15 5.58
N HIS A 122 -12.17 20.46 6.86
CA HIS A 122 -10.87 20.92 7.36
C HIS A 122 -9.76 19.84 7.29
N ARG A 123 -10.12 18.55 7.11
CA ARG A 123 -9.19 17.44 6.92
C ARG A 123 -9.00 17.09 5.45
N ARG A 124 -10.08 17.21 4.67
CA ARG A 124 -10.10 16.83 3.26
C ARG A 124 -9.17 17.68 2.40
N SER A 125 -8.98 18.96 2.74
CA SER A 125 -8.09 19.89 2.02
C SER A 125 -6.61 19.67 2.24
N GLY A 126 -6.23 18.83 3.23
CA GLY A 126 -4.84 18.58 3.58
C GLY A 126 -4.43 17.10 3.52
N PRO A 127 -3.17 16.80 3.84
CA PRO A 127 -2.66 15.44 3.87
C PRO A 127 -3.32 14.61 4.98
N VAL A 128 -3.34 13.30 4.80
CA VAL A 128 -3.95 12.35 5.77
C VAL A 128 -3.35 12.45 7.17
N TRP A 129 -2.10 12.86 7.29
CA TRP A 129 -1.41 13.05 8.57
C TRP A 129 -2.07 14.07 9.51
N LEU A 130 -2.93 14.96 8.98
CA LEU A 130 -3.72 15.88 9.79
C LEU A 130 -4.79 15.20 10.66
N TYR A 131 -5.14 13.95 10.38
CA TYR A 131 -6.03 13.17 11.24
C TYR A 131 -5.40 12.81 12.59
N GLY A 132 -4.08 12.84 12.69
CA GLY A 132 -3.40 12.52 13.94
C GLY A 132 -3.57 11.05 14.37
N PRO A 133 -3.49 10.78 15.69
CA PRO A 133 -3.54 9.42 16.23
C PRO A 133 -4.88 8.70 16.03
N GLU A 134 -5.97 9.43 15.87
CA GLU A 134 -7.33 8.88 15.71
C GLU A 134 -7.44 7.91 14.52
N ARG A 135 -6.62 8.09 13.48
CA ARG A 135 -6.58 7.17 12.33
C ARG A 135 -6.16 5.74 12.69
N PHE A 136 -5.52 5.56 13.84
CA PHE A 136 -5.09 4.26 14.36
C PHE A 136 -6.03 3.68 15.42
N ALA A 137 -7.20 4.27 15.61
CA ALA A 137 -8.18 3.75 16.55
C ALA A 137 -8.56 2.30 16.18
N PRO A 138 -8.86 1.44 17.17
CA PRO A 138 -9.10 0.01 16.96
C PRO A 138 -10.19 -0.29 15.92
N GLU A 139 -11.21 0.56 15.83
CA GLU A 139 -12.28 0.45 14.82
C GLU A 139 -11.78 0.60 13.38
N HIS A 140 -10.62 1.19 13.17
CA HIS A 140 -10.00 1.37 11.86
C HIS A 140 -8.97 0.29 11.53
N ALA A 141 -8.67 -0.60 12.47
CA ALA A 141 -7.71 -1.67 12.26
C ALA A 141 -8.13 -2.58 11.10
N LEU A 142 -7.16 -2.98 10.27
CA LEU A 142 -7.37 -3.98 9.23
C LEU A 142 -7.85 -5.29 9.88
N GLY A 143 -8.89 -5.87 9.33
CA GLY A 143 -9.49 -7.10 9.84
C GLY A 143 -10.43 -7.75 8.82
N PRO A 144 -11.12 -8.85 9.19
CA PRO A 144 -11.93 -9.66 8.27
C PRO A 144 -12.98 -8.87 7.47
N ARG A 145 -13.51 -7.79 8.03
CA ARG A 145 -14.46 -6.90 7.31
C ARG A 145 -13.86 -6.26 6.05
N HIS A 146 -12.54 -6.26 5.92
CA HIS A 146 -11.82 -5.70 4.77
C HIS A 146 -11.39 -6.76 3.75
N ASP A 147 -11.71 -8.06 3.95
CA ASP A 147 -11.26 -9.13 3.05
C ASP A 147 -11.81 -8.96 1.63
N GLY A 148 -13.05 -8.50 1.48
CA GLY A 148 -13.62 -8.17 0.18
C GLY A 148 -12.87 -7.03 -0.52
N LEU A 149 -12.59 -5.94 0.18
CA LEU A 149 -11.80 -4.82 -0.34
C LEU A 149 -10.39 -5.28 -0.74
N ARG A 150 -9.74 -6.09 0.11
CA ARG A 150 -8.40 -6.63 -0.16
C ARG A 150 -8.38 -7.50 -1.42
N ALA A 151 -9.36 -8.37 -1.59
CA ALA A 151 -9.47 -9.24 -2.76
C ALA A 151 -9.68 -8.44 -4.05
N GLU A 152 -10.53 -7.42 -4.04
CA GLU A 152 -10.79 -6.54 -5.18
C GLU A 152 -9.55 -5.70 -5.55
N LEU A 153 -8.86 -5.11 -4.56
CA LEU A 153 -7.60 -4.39 -4.78
C LEU A 153 -6.53 -5.29 -5.41
N ALA A 154 -6.38 -6.51 -4.90
CA ALA A 154 -5.42 -7.46 -5.45
C ALA A 154 -5.77 -7.90 -6.87
N ALA A 155 -7.06 -8.06 -7.19
CA ALA A 155 -7.52 -8.41 -8.53
C ALA A 155 -7.32 -7.27 -9.52
N ALA A 156 -7.72 -6.05 -9.16
CA ALA A 156 -7.53 -4.86 -9.99
C ALA A 156 -6.04 -4.60 -10.26
N LEU A 157 -5.20 -4.67 -9.23
CA LEU A 157 -3.76 -4.45 -9.37
C LEU A 157 -3.10 -5.50 -10.27
N ARG A 158 -3.51 -6.77 -10.20
CA ARG A 158 -3.03 -7.81 -11.12
C ARG A 158 -3.39 -7.50 -12.57
N ALA A 159 -4.60 -7.05 -12.84
CA ALA A 159 -5.04 -6.70 -14.19
C ALA A 159 -4.26 -5.49 -14.74
N ILE A 160 -4.16 -4.43 -13.96
CA ILE A 160 -3.43 -3.19 -14.32
C ILE A 160 -1.95 -3.48 -14.58
N THR A 161 -1.29 -4.24 -13.70
CA THR A 161 0.13 -4.55 -13.87
C THR A 161 0.38 -5.50 -15.04
N ALA A 162 -0.53 -6.44 -15.32
CA ALA A 162 -0.43 -7.31 -16.49
C ALA A 162 -0.43 -6.51 -17.78
N GLU A 163 -1.27 -5.48 -17.88
CA GLU A 163 -1.30 -4.56 -19.01
C GLU A 163 -0.06 -3.67 -19.08
N ALA A 164 0.23 -2.97 -17.97
CA ALA A 164 1.32 -1.99 -17.89
C ALA A 164 2.72 -2.62 -18.08
N TYR A 165 2.88 -3.88 -17.70
CA TYR A 165 4.15 -4.59 -17.81
C TYR A 165 4.28 -5.40 -19.10
N ALA A 166 3.27 -5.44 -19.96
CA ALA A 166 3.32 -6.15 -21.24
C ALA A 166 4.44 -5.58 -22.13
N PRO A 167 5.22 -6.44 -22.84
CA PRO A 167 6.23 -5.99 -23.77
C PRO A 167 5.56 -5.22 -24.93
N GLY A 168 5.99 -3.99 -25.17
CA GLY A 168 5.55 -3.21 -26.33
C GLY A 168 4.40 -2.22 -26.10
N THR A 169 3.97 -1.98 -24.86
CA THR A 169 3.09 -0.85 -24.57
C THR A 169 3.94 0.44 -24.63
N PRO A 170 3.78 1.30 -25.67
CA PRO A 170 4.46 2.59 -25.69
C PRO A 170 3.93 3.40 -24.52
N GLY A 171 4.80 3.91 -23.68
CA GLY A 171 4.42 4.93 -22.74
C GLY A 171 3.75 6.06 -23.54
N SER A 172 2.50 6.36 -23.22
CA SER A 172 1.81 7.53 -23.76
C SER A 172 2.67 8.75 -23.46
N ALA A 173 3.19 9.35 -24.51
CA ALA A 173 3.95 10.59 -24.48
C ALA A 173 3.08 11.74 -23.96
#